data_286d029ad60261427c0d77c708d768d0
#
_entry.id   286d029ad60261427c0d77c708d768d0
#
_cell.length_a   1.000
_cell.length_b   1.000
_cell.length_c   1.000
_cell.angle_alpha   90.00
_cell.angle_beta   90.00
_cell.angle_gamma   90.00
#
_symmetry.space_group_name_H-M   'P 1'
#
loop_
_entity.id
_entity.type
_entity.pdbx_description
1 polymer ?
#
loop_
_entity_poly.entity_id
_entity_poly.type
_entity_poly.pdbx_seq_one_letter_code
_entity_poly.pdbx_strand_id
1 'polypeptide(L)'
;MKNTVSISILTLILGALGGCAQAPIQLTQMGSFHVGGREVVISGKPIKEVYFAQGGVPAKVDPNGVYQVEQMYVQYFIPKDPRGSLPLLMWHGGGLSGVTYETTPDGREGWLNYFVKKGWSTYNSDAVERGRSGWAMYPEVFKTDPVFLTKENPFERFRIGQGAGSYHKDVSKMKPMPGSLFPIEGYDNFTKQNVPRWTSTDEPTIAAYTELVDKVCPCVVVVHSQSGLFGIRVAQARPDKVKALVLVEPAAVGAIVDGSKMKTVPVLAIYGDYIEQDSRWPTIRSNGIKYYEALRASGGSADVIDLPKIGMKGNSHMIMMDRNSDQVAGLIQDWLVKLGLYK
;
A
#
# COMPACT_ATOMS: atom_id res chain seq x y z
N MET A 1 -37.99 6.34 -73.57
CA MET A 1 -37.83 6.84 -72.23
C MET A 1 -36.85 5.94 -71.54
N LYS A 2 -35.58 6.42 -71.28
CA LYS A 2 -34.53 5.66 -70.64
C LYS A 2 -34.44 6.14 -69.21
N ASN A 3 -34.72 5.24 -68.24
CA ASN A 3 -34.58 5.52 -66.82
C ASN A 3 -33.14 5.27 -66.40
N THR A 4 -32.43 6.32 -65.99
CA THR A 4 -31.10 6.22 -65.41
C THR A 4 -31.24 6.13 -63.86
N VAL A 5 -30.80 5.01 -63.31
CA VAL A 5 -30.74 4.79 -61.86
C VAL A 5 -29.38 5.28 -61.38
N SER A 6 -29.36 6.33 -60.57
CA SER A 6 -28.15 6.81 -59.90
C SER A 6 -27.94 6.00 -58.61
N ILE A 7 -26.85 5.24 -58.53
CA ILE A 7 -26.42 4.53 -57.33
C ILE A 7 -25.48 5.51 -56.54
N SER A 8 -25.95 6.02 -55.39
CA SER A 8 -25.12 6.76 -54.46
C SER A 8 -24.34 5.79 -53.60
N ILE A 9 -23.01 5.78 -53.77
CA ILE A 9 -22.11 5.03 -52.91
C ILE A 9 -21.87 5.82 -51.62
N LEU A 10 -22.43 5.35 -50.52
CA LEU A 10 -22.23 5.90 -49.20
C LEU A 10 -20.90 5.31 -48.65
N THR A 11 -19.82 6.10 -48.67
CA THR A 11 -18.53 5.70 -48.11
C THR A 11 -18.59 5.81 -46.59
N LEU A 12 -18.70 4.68 -45.91
CA LEU A 12 -18.59 4.58 -44.44
C LEU A 12 -17.12 4.78 -44.07
N ILE A 13 -16.78 5.94 -43.52
CA ILE A 13 -15.48 6.17 -42.86
C ILE A 13 -15.56 5.51 -41.51
N LEU A 14 -15.02 4.29 -41.36
CA LEU A 14 -14.71 3.72 -40.04
C LEU A 14 -13.55 4.53 -39.44
N GLY A 15 -13.87 5.47 -38.55
CA GLY A 15 -12.89 6.08 -37.69
C GLY A 15 -12.32 5.01 -36.76
N ALA A 16 -11.10 4.56 -37.01
CA ALA A 16 -10.36 3.75 -36.09
C ALA A 16 -10.10 4.58 -34.82
N LEU A 17 -10.91 4.38 -33.79
CA LEU A 17 -10.57 4.75 -32.42
C LEU A 17 -9.38 3.90 -32.00
N GLY A 18 -8.18 4.32 -32.38
CA GLY A 18 -6.92 3.78 -31.88
C GLY A 18 -6.80 4.12 -30.39
N GLY A 19 -7.51 3.38 -29.55
CA GLY A 19 -7.15 3.33 -28.14
C GLY A 19 -5.71 2.82 -28.09
N CYS A 20 -4.78 3.59 -27.50
CA CYS A 20 -3.44 3.11 -27.20
C CYS A 20 -3.59 1.90 -26.27
N ALA A 21 -3.64 0.70 -26.85
CA ALA A 21 -3.59 -0.53 -26.07
C ALA A 21 -2.24 -0.50 -25.34
N GLN A 22 -2.28 -0.42 -24.02
CA GLN A 22 -1.07 -0.50 -23.22
C GLN A 22 -0.38 -1.83 -23.50
N ALA A 23 0.94 -1.79 -23.71
CA ALA A 23 1.69 -3.01 -23.94
C ALA A 23 1.51 -3.99 -22.78
N PRO A 24 1.27 -5.27 -23.03
CA PRO A 24 1.06 -6.27 -21.99
C PRO A 24 2.30 -6.40 -21.12
N ILE A 25 2.09 -6.58 -19.80
CA ILE A 25 3.17 -6.88 -18.87
C ILE A 25 3.69 -8.28 -19.15
N GLN A 26 4.99 -8.41 -19.43
CA GLN A 26 5.67 -9.70 -19.64
C GLN A 26 6.43 -10.06 -18.35
N LEU A 27 6.09 -11.21 -17.79
CA LEU A 27 6.71 -11.73 -16.57
C LEU A 27 7.46 -13.02 -16.87
N THR A 28 8.62 -13.23 -16.22
CA THR A 28 9.28 -14.53 -16.16
C THR A 28 8.73 -15.39 -15.03
N GLN A 29 8.31 -14.74 -13.94
CA GLN A 29 7.75 -15.41 -12.78
C GLN A 29 6.70 -14.53 -12.10
N MET A 30 5.69 -15.17 -11.54
CA MET A 30 4.80 -14.63 -10.53
C MET A 30 4.46 -15.73 -9.52
N GLY A 31 4.23 -15.37 -8.28
CA GLY A 31 3.89 -16.34 -7.26
C GLY A 31 3.72 -15.69 -5.90
N SER A 32 3.65 -16.52 -4.88
CA SER A 32 3.52 -16.06 -3.50
C SER A 32 4.18 -17.02 -2.51
N PHE A 33 4.45 -16.52 -1.32
CA PHE A 33 4.94 -17.30 -0.19
C PHE A 33 4.53 -16.61 1.12
N HIS A 34 4.72 -17.30 2.24
CA HIS A 34 4.57 -16.72 3.56
C HIS A 34 5.93 -16.62 4.25
N VAL A 35 6.05 -15.63 5.14
CA VAL A 35 7.19 -15.41 6.04
C VAL A 35 6.70 -15.11 7.45
N GLY A 36 7.56 -15.24 8.43
CA GLY A 36 7.21 -15.04 9.83
C GLY A 36 6.28 -16.13 10.36
N GLY A 37 5.65 -15.80 11.46
CA GLY A 37 4.69 -16.68 12.11
C GLY A 37 5.29 -17.53 13.20
N ARG A 38 4.41 -18.07 14.02
CA ARG A 38 4.72 -19.00 15.11
C ARG A 38 3.57 -19.98 15.34
N GLU A 39 3.85 -21.06 16.02
CA GLU A 39 2.82 -21.98 16.49
C GLU A 39 2.25 -21.51 17.84
N VAL A 40 0.94 -21.68 18.00
CA VAL A 40 0.23 -21.46 19.27
C VAL A 40 -0.66 -22.65 19.55
N VAL A 41 -0.59 -23.16 20.78
CA VAL A 41 -1.50 -24.22 21.25
C VAL A 41 -2.75 -23.58 21.85
N ILE A 42 -3.90 -23.91 21.31
CA ILE A 42 -5.20 -23.55 21.86
C ILE A 42 -5.77 -24.77 22.56
N SER A 43 -6.28 -24.60 23.78
CA SER A 43 -6.85 -25.67 24.58
C SER A 43 -8.04 -25.19 25.42
N GLY A 44 -8.83 -26.16 25.93
CA GLY A 44 -9.96 -25.86 26.81
C GLY A 44 -11.17 -25.22 26.12
N LYS A 45 -11.23 -25.27 24.79
CA LYS A 45 -12.39 -24.74 24.04
C LYS A 45 -13.40 -25.85 23.79
N PRO A 46 -14.70 -25.53 23.81
CA PRO A 46 -15.74 -26.52 23.52
C PRO A 46 -15.72 -26.93 22.04
N ILE A 47 -15.95 -28.21 21.79
CA ILE A 47 -16.25 -28.72 20.45
C ILE A 47 -17.52 -28.06 19.95
N LYS A 48 -17.51 -27.59 18.69
CA LYS A 48 -18.64 -26.93 18.03
C LYS A 48 -19.22 -27.84 16.95
N GLU A 49 -20.54 -27.86 16.83
CA GLU A 49 -21.21 -28.40 15.65
C GLU A 49 -21.42 -27.26 14.65
N VAL A 50 -20.93 -27.42 13.44
CA VAL A 50 -20.99 -26.42 12.39
C VAL A 50 -21.50 -27.02 11.08
N TYR A 51 -22.21 -26.22 10.31
CA TYR A 51 -22.57 -26.51 8.92
C TYR A 51 -21.63 -25.71 8.01
N PHE A 52 -20.74 -26.40 7.29
CA PHE A 52 -19.81 -25.74 6.37
C PHE A 52 -20.49 -25.19 5.11
N ALA A 53 -21.67 -25.69 4.77
CA ALA A 53 -22.50 -25.19 3.70
C ALA A 53 -23.97 -25.27 4.07
N GLN A 54 -24.79 -24.38 3.52
CA GLN A 54 -26.24 -24.40 3.71
C GLN A 54 -26.80 -25.71 3.20
N GLY A 55 -27.59 -26.41 4.02
CA GLY A 55 -28.16 -27.74 3.68
C GLY A 55 -27.19 -28.90 3.76
N GLY A 56 -25.95 -28.67 4.21
CA GLY A 56 -24.96 -29.71 4.43
C GLY A 56 -25.23 -30.56 5.68
N VAL A 57 -24.41 -31.58 5.89
CA VAL A 57 -24.42 -32.38 7.10
C VAL A 57 -23.59 -31.66 8.18
N PRO A 58 -24.06 -31.58 9.44
CA PRO A 58 -23.30 -30.96 10.50
C PRO A 58 -22.01 -31.76 10.78
N ALA A 59 -20.93 -31.03 11.05
CA ALA A 59 -19.64 -31.58 11.41
C ALA A 59 -19.22 -31.09 12.80
N LYS A 60 -18.64 -31.98 13.58
CA LYS A 60 -18.01 -31.60 14.86
C LYS A 60 -16.63 -31.03 14.57
N VAL A 61 -16.39 -29.80 15.00
CA VAL A 61 -15.11 -29.11 14.88
C VAL A 61 -14.52 -28.92 16.27
N ASP A 62 -13.39 -29.54 16.51
CA ASP A 62 -12.60 -29.33 17.72
C ASP A 62 -11.64 -28.16 17.50
N PRO A 63 -11.77 -27.05 18.23
CA PRO A 63 -10.88 -25.91 18.10
C PRO A 63 -9.60 -26.05 18.95
N ASN A 64 -9.39 -27.19 19.63
CA ASN A 64 -8.19 -27.42 20.42
C ASN A 64 -7.09 -28.03 19.54
N GLY A 65 -5.90 -27.45 19.59
CA GLY A 65 -4.78 -27.92 18.78
C GLY A 65 -3.72 -26.87 18.55
N VAL A 66 -2.84 -27.13 17.60
CA VAL A 66 -1.75 -26.24 17.20
C VAL A 66 -2.22 -25.38 16.03
N TYR A 67 -2.04 -24.06 16.16
CA TYR A 67 -2.36 -23.07 15.13
C TYR A 67 -1.10 -22.38 14.65
N GLN A 68 -1.01 -22.19 13.33
CA GLN A 68 -0.05 -21.26 12.73
C GLN A 68 -0.63 -19.84 12.76
N VAL A 69 0.08 -18.90 13.35
CA VAL A 69 -0.37 -17.49 13.54
C VAL A 69 0.75 -16.51 13.26
N GLU A 70 0.40 -15.22 13.07
CA GLU A 70 1.37 -14.12 12.88
C GLU A 70 2.24 -14.27 11.63
N GLN A 71 1.86 -15.12 10.67
CA GLN A 71 2.47 -15.18 9.35
C GLN A 71 2.09 -13.97 8.51
N MET A 72 2.91 -13.67 7.51
CA MET A 72 2.70 -12.60 6.53
C MET A 72 2.72 -13.18 5.11
N TYR A 73 1.72 -12.84 4.31
CA TYR A 73 1.63 -13.20 2.89
C TYR A 73 2.43 -12.22 2.04
N VAL A 74 3.15 -12.75 1.05
CA VAL A 74 3.90 -11.97 0.08
C VAL A 74 3.63 -12.49 -1.32
N GLN A 75 3.25 -11.61 -2.24
CA GLN A 75 3.11 -11.90 -3.66
C GLN A 75 4.24 -11.21 -4.44
N TYR A 76 4.76 -11.86 -5.48
CA TYR A 76 5.85 -11.31 -6.27
C TYR A 76 5.59 -11.40 -7.77
N PHE A 77 6.19 -10.45 -8.51
CA PHE A 77 6.11 -10.31 -9.95
C PHE A 77 7.51 -9.98 -10.47
N ILE A 78 8.06 -10.86 -11.29
CA ILE A 78 9.40 -10.71 -11.87
C ILE A 78 9.25 -10.40 -13.35
N PRO A 79 9.58 -9.18 -13.81
CA PRO A 79 9.48 -8.80 -15.21
C PRO A 79 10.46 -9.61 -16.07
N LYS A 80 10.12 -9.80 -17.35
CA LYS A 80 10.98 -10.48 -18.31
C LYS A 80 12.31 -9.72 -18.53
N ASP A 81 12.23 -8.40 -18.58
CA ASP A 81 13.36 -7.52 -18.80
C ASP A 81 13.57 -6.64 -17.56
N PRO A 82 14.27 -7.14 -16.52
CA PRO A 82 14.49 -6.38 -15.29
C PRO A 82 15.45 -5.23 -15.52
N ARG A 83 15.02 -4.02 -15.15
CA ARG A 83 15.80 -2.77 -15.22
C ARG A 83 16.12 -2.21 -13.83
N GLY A 84 15.24 -2.46 -12.86
CA GLY A 84 15.57 -2.23 -11.45
C GLY A 84 16.70 -3.17 -11.03
N SER A 85 17.77 -2.60 -10.44
CA SER A 85 18.95 -3.38 -10.03
C SER A 85 18.67 -4.29 -8.83
N LEU A 86 17.60 -3.99 -8.07
CA LEU A 86 17.21 -4.65 -6.83
C LEU A 86 15.69 -4.89 -6.82
N PRO A 87 15.19 -5.86 -6.04
CA PRO A 87 13.77 -5.99 -5.76
C PRO A 87 13.18 -4.74 -5.09
N LEU A 88 11.92 -4.43 -5.38
CA LEU A 88 11.14 -3.35 -4.79
C LEU A 88 10.01 -3.95 -3.97
N LEU A 89 10.02 -3.71 -2.66
CA LEU A 89 9.04 -4.23 -1.70
C LEU A 89 8.03 -3.12 -1.37
N MET A 90 6.74 -3.46 -1.38
CA MET A 90 5.63 -2.54 -1.09
C MET A 90 4.88 -2.95 0.16
N TRP A 91 4.81 -2.05 1.17
CA TRP A 91 4.17 -2.28 2.46
C TRP A 91 3.05 -1.26 2.69
N HIS A 92 1.82 -1.75 2.83
CA HIS A 92 0.60 -0.95 2.96
C HIS A 92 0.43 -0.28 4.34
N GLY A 93 -0.51 0.65 4.44
CA GLY A 93 -0.88 1.37 5.66
C GLY A 93 -1.80 0.60 6.60
N GLY A 94 -2.14 1.22 7.72
CA GLY A 94 -3.02 0.66 8.74
C GLY A 94 -4.46 0.44 8.28
N GLY A 95 -5.05 -0.72 8.59
CA GLY A 95 -6.42 -1.07 8.20
C GLY A 95 -6.60 -1.42 6.72
N LEU A 96 -5.50 -1.57 5.99
CA LEU A 96 -5.44 -1.88 4.56
C LEU A 96 -4.67 -3.18 4.32
N SER A 97 -4.54 -3.57 3.05
CA SER A 97 -3.77 -4.72 2.57
C SER A 97 -2.95 -4.33 1.33
N GLY A 98 -2.26 -5.28 0.71
CA GLY A 98 -1.50 -5.08 -0.53
C GLY A 98 -2.35 -4.58 -1.70
N VAL A 99 -3.67 -4.74 -1.66
CA VAL A 99 -4.62 -4.16 -2.64
C VAL A 99 -4.39 -2.66 -2.84
N THR A 100 -3.87 -1.96 -1.82
CA THR A 100 -3.49 -0.54 -1.88
C THR A 100 -2.65 -0.18 -3.12
N TYR A 101 -1.83 -1.12 -3.60
CA TYR A 101 -0.91 -0.90 -4.72
C TYR A 101 -1.34 -1.57 -6.04
N GLU A 102 -2.39 -2.38 -6.03
CA GLU A 102 -2.78 -3.20 -7.19
C GLU A 102 -3.61 -2.41 -8.21
N THR A 103 -4.78 -1.93 -7.80
CA THR A 103 -5.70 -1.19 -8.66
C THR A 103 -6.29 -0.02 -7.88
N THR A 104 -6.36 1.15 -8.50
CA THR A 104 -6.97 2.34 -7.88
C THR A 104 -8.49 2.17 -7.77
N PRO A 105 -9.16 2.91 -6.87
CA PRO A 105 -10.62 2.78 -6.66
C PRO A 105 -11.47 3.03 -7.90
N ASP A 106 -10.98 3.82 -8.85
CA ASP A 106 -11.61 4.15 -10.13
C ASP A 106 -11.17 3.21 -11.29
N GLY A 107 -10.47 2.12 -10.97
CA GLY A 107 -10.14 1.05 -11.92
C GLY A 107 -8.86 1.27 -12.74
N ARG A 108 -8.09 2.34 -12.48
CA ARG A 108 -6.77 2.52 -13.10
C ARG A 108 -5.75 1.53 -12.50
N GLU A 109 -4.67 1.30 -13.19
CA GLU A 109 -3.53 0.54 -12.67
C GLU A 109 -2.90 1.26 -11.47
N GLY A 110 -2.52 0.48 -10.45
CA GLY A 110 -1.81 1.00 -9.28
C GLY A 110 -0.29 0.96 -9.43
N TRP A 111 0.40 1.35 -8.38
CA TRP A 111 1.87 1.41 -8.36
C TRP A 111 2.55 0.06 -8.59
N LEU A 112 1.91 -1.05 -8.23
CA LEU A 112 2.42 -2.38 -8.54
C LEU A 112 2.64 -2.54 -10.05
N ASN A 113 1.61 -2.24 -10.85
CA ASN A 113 1.68 -2.30 -12.30
C ASN A 113 2.69 -1.28 -12.86
N TYR A 114 2.70 -0.06 -12.31
CA TYR A 114 3.64 0.99 -12.71
C TYR A 114 5.09 0.51 -12.60
N PHE A 115 5.50 0.02 -11.43
CA PHE A 115 6.88 -0.41 -11.21
C PHE A 115 7.23 -1.70 -11.96
N VAL A 116 6.30 -2.67 -12.07
CA VAL A 116 6.52 -3.86 -12.90
C VAL A 116 6.75 -3.49 -14.37
N LYS A 117 5.95 -2.56 -14.93
CA LYS A 117 6.13 -2.05 -16.31
C LYS A 117 7.45 -1.30 -16.48
N LYS A 118 7.96 -0.65 -15.43
CA LYS A 118 9.29 -0.05 -15.43
C LYS A 118 10.43 -1.08 -15.30
N GLY A 119 10.12 -2.37 -15.14
CA GLY A 119 11.12 -3.43 -15.03
C GLY A 119 11.62 -3.66 -13.59
N TRP A 120 10.88 -3.28 -12.57
CA TRP A 120 11.19 -3.64 -11.19
C TRP A 120 10.61 -5.01 -10.84
N SER A 121 11.44 -5.89 -10.28
CA SER A 121 10.94 -7.08 -9.58
C SER A 121 10.22 -6.62 -8.33
N THR A 122 8.90 -6.76 -8.26
CA THR A 122 8.09 -6.21 -7.17
C THR A 122 7.58 -7.30 -6.24
N TYR A 123 7.56 -6.97 -4.95
CA TYR A 123 7.02 -7.81 -3.89
C TYR A 123 5.97 -7.01 -3.12
N ASN A 124 4.72 -7.45 -3.19
CA ASN A 124 3.57 -6.82 -2.55
C ASN A 124 3.07 -7.71 -1.41
N SER A 125 3.03 -7.19 -0.19
CA SER A 125 2.73 -7.96 1.01
C SER A 125 1.43 -7.52 1.68
N ASP A 126 0.79 -8.46 2.35
CA ASP A 126 -0.23 -8.19 3.36
C ASP A 126 0.43 -8.40 4.73
N ALA A 127 0.48 -7.37 5.57
CA ALA A 127 1.09 -7.45 6.90
C ALA A 127 0.45 -8.56 7.75
N VAL A 128 1.06 -8.88 8.87
CA VAL A 128 0.51 -9.83 9.83
C VAL A 128 -0.96 -9.47 10.14
N GLU A 129 -1.84 -10.45 10.21
CA GLU A 129 -3.31 -10.41 10.37
C GLU A 129 -4.09 -9.67 9.27
N ARG A 130 -3.45 -9.16 8.22
CA ARG A 130 -4.11 -8.41 7.16
C ARG A 130 -4.40 -9.28 5.94
N GLY A 131 -5.53 -9.01 5.30
CA GLY A 131 -5.87 -9.59 4.00
C GLY A 131 -5.58 -11.08 3.89
N ARG A 132 -4.67 -11.45 3.00
CA ARG A 132 -4.30 -12.85 2.71
C ARG A 132 -3.39 -13.49 3.78
N SER A 133 -2.90 -12.72 4.76
CA SER A 133 -2.10 -13.27 5.86
C SER A 133 -2.92 -14.10 6.85
N GLY A 134 -4.24 -13.87 6.89
CA GLY A 134 -5.14 -14.57 7.79
C GLY A 134 -4.89 -14.24 9.28
N TRP A 135 -5.80 -14.65 10.12
CA TRP A 135 -5.70 -14.45 11.58
C TRP A 135 -6.54 -15.48 12.33
N ALA A 136 -6.15 -15.76 13.56
CA ALA A 136 -6.88 -16.65 14.46
C ALA A 136 -7.61 -15.82 15.53
N MET A 137 -8.91 -16.12 15.75
CA MET A 137 -9.83 -15.33 16.62
C MET A 137 -9.64 -15.59 18.12
N TYR A 138 -8.55 -16.19 18.55
CA TYR A 138 -8.38 -16.61 19.94
C TYR A 138 -7.68 -15.57 20.79
N PRO A 139 -8.13 -15.33 22.05
CA PRO A 139 -7.52 -14.36 22.96
C PRO A 139 -6.09 -14.72 23.37
N GLU A 140 -5.68 -15.97 23.21
CA GLU A 140 -4.30 -16.41 23.37
C GLU A 140 -3.36 -15.81 22.33
N VAL A 141 -3.91 -15.39 21.16
CA VAL A 141 -3.18 -14.72 20.07
C VAL A 141 -3.43 -13.23 20.12
N PHE A 142 -4.69 -12.80 20.15
CA PHE A 142 -5.12 -11.40 20.12
C PHE A 142 -5.88 -11.06 21.39
N LYS A 143 -5.26 -10.27 22.28
CA LYS A 143 -5.81 -9.90 23.59
C LYS A 143 -6.93 -8.85 23.53
N THR A 144 -7.11 -8.20 22.39
CA THR A 144 -8.10 -7.15 22.19
C THR A 144 -8.90 -7.41 20.94
N ASP A 145 -10.07 -6.80 20.81
CA ASP A 145 -10.82 -6.78 19.58
C ASP A 145 -10.10 -5.97 18.49
N PRO A 146 -10.24 -6.37 17.22
CA PRO A 146 -9.68 -5.59 16.14
C PRO A 146 -10.43 -4.27 15.92
N VAL A 147 -9.72 -3.26 15.48
CA VAL A 147 -10.32 -2.05 14.93
C VAL A 147 -10.67 -2.31 13.46
N PHE A 148 -11.93 -2.08 13.11
CA PHE A 148 -12.40 -2.09 11.72
C PHE A 148 -12.91 -0.70 11.36
N LEU A 149 -12.44 -0.16 10.22
CA LEU A 149 -12.77 1.21 9.82
C LEU A 149 -14.18 1.28 9.24
N THR A 150 -14.98 2.25 9.71
CA THR A 150 -16.22 2.64 9.04
C THR A 150 -15.92 3.38 7.74
N LYS A 151 -16.92 3.59 6.88
CA LYS A 151 -16.74 4.35 5.64
C LYS A 151 -16.43 5.83 5.91
N GLU A 152 -16.97 6.39 6.99
CA GLU A 152 -16.72 7.77 7.41
C GLU A 152 -15.24 8.00 7.76
N ASN A 153 -14.65 7.05 8.49
CA ASN A 153 -13.33 7.23 9.09
C ASN A 153 -12.22 7.58 8.07
N PRO A 154 -11.96 6.79 7.01
CA PRO A 154 -10.92 7.17 6.05
C PRO A 154 -11.31 8.40 5.21
N PHE A 155 -12.60 8.62 4.91
CA PHE A 155 -13.01 9.81 4.19
C PHE A 155 -12.64 11.09 4.94
N GLU A 156 -12.92 11.14 6.21
CA GLU A 156 -12.73 12.29 7.08
C GLU A 156 -11.28 12.46 7.55
N ARG A 157 -10.52 11.37 7.70
CA ARG A 157 -9.18 11.37 8.31
C ARG A 157 -8.02 11.20 7.35
N PHE A 158 -8.29 10.75 6.11
CA PHE A 158 -7.24 10.60 5.09
C PHE A 158 -7.17 11.81 4.17
N ARG A 159 -7.72 12.94 4.62
CA ARG A 159 -7.74 14.20 3.86
C ARG A 159 -8.37 14.04 2.46
N ILE A 160 -9.31 13.11 2.34
CA ILE A 160 -10.19 12.95 1.17
C ILE A 160 -11.33 13.95 1.30
N GLY A 161 -12.02 13.97 2.42
CA GLY A 161 -13.10 14.90 2.79
C GLY A 161 -12.64 16.01 3.73
N GLN A 162 -13.54 17.00 3.92
CA GLN A 162 -13.31 18.21 4.71
C GLN A 162 -13.41 18.00 6.24
N GLY A 163 -13.08 16.78 6.74
CA GLY A 163 -13.14 16.43 8.15
C GLY A 163 -14.49 15.88 8.59
N ALA A 164 -14.78 15.92 9.87
CA ALA A 164 -15.95 15.30 10.47
C ALA A 164 -17.28 15.77 9.84
N GLY A 165 -18.14 14.82 9.48
CA GLY A 165 -19.44 15.09 8.82
C GLY A 165 -19.32 15.40 7.32
N SER A 166 -18.18 15.19 6.71
CA SER A 166 -18.00 15.40 5.27
C SER A 166 -18.38 14.18 4.43
N TYR A 167 -18.39 13.00 5.03
CA TYR A 167 -18.87 11.77 4.38
C TYR A 167 -20.39 11.75 4.24
N HIS A 168 -20.88 11.20 3.14
CA HIS A 168 -22.31 10.89 2.94
C HIS A 168 -22.43 9.63 2.07
N LYS A 169 -23.45 8.79 2.34
CA LYS A 169 -23.74 7.58 1.54
C LYS A 169 -24.05 7.87 0.07
N ASP A 170 -24.62 9.03 -0.22
CA ASP A 170 -24.84 9.55 -1.56
C ASP A 170 -23.59 10.38 -1.94
N VAL A 171 -22.87 9.92 -2.95
CA VAL A 171 -21.62 10.55 -3.44
C VAL A 171 -21.82 12.02 -3.78
N SER A 172 -22.99 12.38 -4.34
CA SER A 172 -23.29 13.77 -4.71
C SER A 172 -23.37 14.75 -3.52
N LYS A 173 -23.51 14.20 -2.29
CA LYS A 173 -23.58 14.96 -1.03
C LYS A 173 -22.29 14.91 -0.22
N MET A 174 -21.31 14.12 -0.67
CA MET A 174 -20.00 14.13 -0.05
C MET A 174 -19.34 15.50 -0.20
N LYS A 175 -18.51 15.86 0.78
CA LYS A 175 -17.76 17.13 0.76
C LYS A 175 -16.26 16.82 0.71
N PRO A 176 -15.71 16.53 -0.50
CA PRO A 176 -14.28 16.32 -0.65
C PRO A 176 -13.50 17.58 -0.35
N MET A 177 -12.21 17.45 -0.06
CA MET A 177 -11.29 18.59 -0.01
C MET A 177 -11.31 19.36 -1.33
N PRO A 178 -11.29 20.70 -1.32
CA PRO A 178 -11.29 21.50 -2.54
C PRO A 178 -10.10 21.15 -3.44
N GLY A 179 -10.37 20.71 -4.66
CA GLY A 179 -9.34 20.29 -5.62
C GLY A 179 -8.74 18.90 -5.32
N SER A 180 -9.39 18.09 -4.48
CA SER A 180 -8.95 16.72 -4.20
C SER A 180 -8.80 15.90 -5.47
N LEU A 181 -7.67 15.19 -5.56
CA LEU A 181 -7.37 14.24 -6.64
C LEU A 181 -7.82 12.82 -6.34
N PHE A 182 -8.34 12.55 -5.14
CA PHE A 182 -8.88 11.23 -4.84
C PHE A 182 -10.13 10.97 -5.70
N PRO A 183 -10.25 9.78 -6.34
CA PRO A 183 -11.42 9.44 -7.18
C PRO A 183 -12.65 9.14 -6.31
N ILE A 184 -13.41 10.17 -5.98
CA ILE A 184 -14.58 10.10 -5.05
C ILE A 184 -15.64 9.13 -5.56
N GLU A 185 -15.85 9.05 -6.87
CA GLU A 185 -16.76 8.08 -7.50
C GLU A 185 -16.40 6.62 -7.21
N GLY A 186 -15.12 6.35 -6.94
CA GLY A 186 -14.61 5.04 -6.55
C GLY A 186 -14.56 4.79 -5.04
N TYR A 187 -15.04 5.71 -4.21
CA TYR A 187 -14.87 5.63 -2.76
C TYR A 187 -15.44 4.35 -2.13
N ASP A 188 -16.59 3.90 -2.61
CA ASP A 188 -17.18 2.64 -2.16
C ASP A 188 -16.28 1.43 -2.48
N ASN A 189 -15.61 1.45 -3.62
CA ASN A 189 -14.65 0.43 -3.99
C ASN A 189 -13.37 0.50 -3.13
N PHE A 190 -12.91 1.71 -2.81
CA PHE A 190 -11.80 1.89 -1.87
C PHE A 190 -12.09 1.27 -0.51
N THR A 191 -13.29 1.49 0.06
CA THR A 191 -13.61 0.97 1.40
C THR A 191 -13.76 -0.54 1.47
N LYS A 192 -13.94 -1.25 0.33
CA LYS A 192 -13.98 -2.71 0.28
C LYS A 192 -12.63 -3.37 0.58
N GLN A 193 -11.51 -2.64 0.50
CA GLN A 193 -10.20 -3.15 0.89
C GLN A 193 -9.89 -3.02 2.38
N ASN A 194 -10.76 -2.37 3.17
CA ASN A 194 -10.58 -2.26 4.61
C ASN A 194 -10.55 -3.65 5.25
N VAL A 195 -9.60 -3.87 6.12
CA VAL A 195 -9.42 -5.12 6.86
C VAL A 195 -9.33 -4.84 8.36
N PRO A 196 -9.69 -5.81 9.22
CA PRO A 196 -9.48 -5.72 10.66
C PRO A 196 -8.01 -5.40 10.98
N ARG A 197 -7.77 -4.65 12.04
CA ARG A 197 -6.44 -4.27 12.51
C ARG A 197 -6.37 -4.38 14.02
N TRP A 198 -5.40 -5.14 14.51
CA TRP A 198 -5.02 -5.07 15.92
C TRP A 198 -3.95 -4.00 16.14
N THR A 199 -3.99 -3.35 17.29
CA THR A 199 -2.98 -2.32 17.66
C THR A 199 -1.80 -2.91 18.43
N SER A 200 -1.84 -4.21 18.72
CA SER A 200 -0.83 -4.95 19.47
C SER A 200 0.10 -5.80 18.60
N THR A 201 -0.01 -5.73 17.26
CA THR A 201 0.71 -6.61 16.33
C THR A 201 1.91 -5.95 15.65
N ASP A 202 2.40 -4.82 16.15
CA ASP A 202 3.54 -4.14 15.56
C ASP A 202 4.82 -5.00 15.61
N GLU A 203 5.14 -5.64 16.75
CA GLU A 203 6.34 -6.48 16.86
C GLU A 203 6.30 -7.75 15.99
N PRO A 204 5.22 -8.55 15.95
CA PRO A 204 5.10 -9.64 14.97
C PRO A 204 5.21 -9.15 13.51
N THR A 205 4.64 -7.99 13.19
CA THR A 205 4.72 -7.40 11.85
C THR A 205 6.16 -7.01 11.50
N ILE A 206 6.88 -6.37 12.41
CA ILE A 206 8.31 -6.02 12.23
C ILE A 206 9.15 -7.29 12.04
N ALA A 207 8.88 -8.33 12.84
CA ALA A 207 9.59 -9.62 12.73
C ALA A 207 9.36 -10.25 11.34
N ALA A 208 8.11 -10.32 10.87
CA ALA A 208 7.77 -10.87 9.56
C ALA A 208 8.38 -10.04 8.41
N TYR A 209 8.36 -8.70 8.49
CA TYR A 209 9.03 -7.85 7.51
C TYR A 209 10.56 -8.01 7.54
N THR A 210 11.14 -8.23 8.71
CA THR A 210 12.59 -8.50 8.83
C THR A 210 12.93 -9.82 8.14
N GLU A 211 12.13 -10.87 8.33
CA GLU A 211 12.32 -12.15 7.65
C GLU A 211 12.15 -12.02 6.12
N LEU A 212 11.18 -11.21 5.66
CA LEU A 212 11.04 -10.91 4.24
C LEU A 212 12.30 -10.25 3.68
N VAL A 213 12.84 -9.25 4.38
CA VAL A 213 14.10 -8.59 4.01
C VAL A 213 15.26 -9.57 4.03
N ASP A 214 15.33 -10.46 5.01
CA ASP A 214 16.38 -11.49 5.09
C ASP A 214 16.31 -12.47 3.92
N LYS A 215 15.12 -12.76 3.41
CA LYS A 215 14.85 -13.69 2.31
C LYS A 215 15.10 -13.07 0.92
N VAL A 216 14.74 -11.80 0.71
CA VAL A 216 14.61 -11.21 -0.63
C VAL A 216 15.68 -10.16 -0.94
N CYS A 217 16.21 -9.46 0.09
CA CYS A 217 17.10 -8.33 -0.12
C CYS A 217 18.58 -8.74 -0.32
N PRO A 218 19.43 -7.89 -0.97
CA PRO A 218 19.32 -6.41 -0.98
C PRO A 218 18.15 -5.88 -1.79
N CYS A 219 17.48 -4.82 -1.29
CA CYS A 219 16.22 -4.33 -1.85
C CYS A 219 15.97 -2.83 -1.63
N VAL A 220 14.99 -2.31 -2.37
CA VAL A 220 14.30 -1.04 -2.10
C VAL A 220 13.01 -1.32 -1.35
N VAL A 221 12.69 -0.53 -0.33
CA VAL A 221 11.45 -0.66 0.43
C VAL A 221 10.61 0.60 0.28
N VAL A 222 9.35 0.44 -0.16
CA VAL A 222 8.35 1.52 -0.28
C VAL A 222 7.25 1.24 0.73
N VAL A 223 7.03 2.16 1.64
CA VAL A 223 6.07 2.00 2.75
C VAL A 223 5.07 3.14 2.79
N HIS A 224 3.85 2.84 3.23
CA HIS A 224 2.79 3.82 3.38
C HIS A 224 2.32 3.91 4.83
N SER A 225 2.07 5.13 5.30
CA SER A 225 1.37 5.42 6.55
C SER A 225 1.96 4.70 7.78
N GLN A 226 1.22 3.79 8.42
CA GLN A 226 1.68 2.99 9.56
C GLN A 226 2.99 2.25 9.28
N SER A 227 3.15 1.73 8.07
CA SER A 227 4.36 0.99 7.69
C SER A 227 5.61 1.87 7.63
N GLY A 228 5.49 3.18 7.76
CA GLY A 228 6.63 4.08 7.97
C GLY A 228 7.47 3.69 9.20
N LEU A 229 6.81 3.37 10.32
CA LEU A 229 7.46 2.82 11.51
C LEU A 229 8.16 1.49 11.21
N PHE A 230 7.47 0.56 10.55
CA PHE A 230 7.99 -0.77 10.24
C PHE A 230 9.21 -0.68 9.30
N GLY A 231 9.10 0.15 8.25
CA GLY A 231 10.21 0.37 7.30
C GLY A 231 11.46 0.90 7.97
N ILE A 232 11.34 1.89 8.85
CA ILE A 232 12.47 2.45 9.59
C ILE A 232 13.06 1.40 10.54
N ARG A 233 12.25 0.70 11.34
CA ARG A 233 12.71 -0.32 12.30
C ARG A 233 13.44 -1.47 11.59
N VAL A 234 12.91 -1.94 10.49
CA VAL A 234 13.54 -3.01 9.69
C VAL A 234 14.82 -2.52 9.02
N ALA A 235 14.84 -1.31 8.45
CA ALA A 235 16.05 -0.75 7.85
C ALA A 235 17.15 -0.50 8.90
N GLN A 236 16.81 -0.10 10.12
CA GLN A 236 17.76 -0.02 11.23
C GLN A 236 18.31 -1.37 11.66
N ALA A 237 17.49 -2.43 11.59
CA ALA A 237 17.91 -3.79 11.91
C ALA A 237 18.73 -4.46 10.79
N ARG A 238 18.56 -4.01 9.53
CA ARG A 238 19.20 -4.58 8.33
C ARG A 238 19.71 -3.49 7.38
N PRO A 239 20.59 -2.57 7.85
CA PRO A 239 21.07 -1.46 7.04
C PRO A 239 21.98 -1.90 5.87
N ASP A 240 22.52 -3.11 5.96
CA ASP A 240 23.30 -3.76 4.90
C ASP A 240 22.43 -4.31 3.77
N LYS A 241 21.15 -4.62 4.04
CA LYS A 241 20.20 -5.20 3.08
C LYS A 241 19.26 -4.19 2.46
N VAL A 242 18.74 -3.22 3.23
CA VAL A 242 17.87 -2.16 2.70
C VAL A 242 18.74 -1.09 2.05
N LYS A 243 18.66 -0.96 0.73
CA LYS A 243 19.50 -0.03 -0.06
C LYS A 243 18.83 1.31 -0.34
N ALA A 244 17.53 1.41 -0.17
CA ALA A 244 16.78 2.66 -0.18
C ALA A 244 15.44 2.47 0.53
N LEU A 245 14.97 3.49 1.24
CA LEU A 245 13.66 3.49 1.93
C LEU A 245 12.84 4.69 1.48
N VAL A 246 11.66 4.41 0.91
CA VAL A 246 10.69 5.43 0.49
C VAL A 246 9.52 5.43 1.46
N LEU A 247 9.31 6.55 2.11
CA LEU A 247 8.28 6.80 3.12
C LEU A 247 7.15 7.64 2.51
N VAL A 248 6.05 7.02 2.14
CA VAL A 248 4.88 7.70 1.57
C VAL A 248 3.90 8.02 2.69
N GLU A 249 3.68 9.31 2.96
CA GLU A 249 2.77 9.75 4.01
C GLU A 249 3.00 9.03 5.36
N PRO A 250 4.23 8.92 5.88
CA PRO A 250 4.53 8.10 7.05
C PRO A 250 3.87 8.66 8.31
N ALA A 251 3.05 7.83 8.99
CA ALA A 251 2.24 8.28 10.11
C ALA A 251 2.90 8.11 11.50
N ALA A 252 3.94 7.29 11.63
CA ALA A 252 4.48 6.89 12.93
C ALA A 252 6.02 6.91 12.96
N VAL A 253 6.62 8.07 12.66
CA VAL A 253 8.08 8.24 12.63
C VAL A 253 8.64 8.78 13.96
N GLY A 254 7.82 9.48 14.73
CA GLY A 254 8.24 10.35 15.82
C GLY A 254 8.84 9.70 17.07
N ALA A 255 8.80 8.38 17.22
CA ALA A 255 9.38 7.68 18.36
C ALA A 255 10.82 7.17 18.09
N ILE A 256 11.37 7.38 16.90
CA ILE A 256 12.66 6.82 16.48
C ILE A 256 13.65 7.97 16.34
N VAL A 257 14.51 8.13 17.32
CA VAL A 257 15.44 9.26 17.38
C VAL A 257 16.86 8.91 16.93
N ASP A 258 17.22 7.62 16.93
CA ASP A 258 18.58 7.19 16.57
C ASP A 258 18.74 7.03 15.04
N GLY A 259 19.15 8.10 14.36
CA GLY A 259 19.51 8.08 12.94
C GLY A 259 20.84 7.38 12.64
N SER A 260 21.67 7.09 13.64
CA SER A 260 23.02 6.55 13.43
C SER A 260 23.04 5.19 12.73
N LYS A 261 22.04 4.36 12.96
CA LYS A 261 21.89 3.03 12.36
C LYS A 261 21.44 3.08 10.89
N MET A 262 21.02 4.24 10.40
CA MET A 262 20.47 4.43 9.03
C MET A 262 21.43 5.18 8.09
N LYS A 263 22.69 5.43 8.48
CA LYS A 263 23.64 6.24 7.69
C LYS A 263 23.84 5.76 6.25
N THR A 264 23.78 4.47 6.04
CA THR A 264 24.00 3.85 4.72
C THR A 264 22.72 3.66 3.92
N VAL A 265 21.56 3.99 4.48
CA VAL A 265 20.26 3.80 3.85
C VAL A 265 19.69 5.17 3.48
N PRO A 266 19.74 5.58 2.19
CA PRO A 266 19.09 6.81 1.75
C PRO A 266 17.58 6.70 1.95
N VAL A 267 16.98 7.81 2.41
CA VAL A 267 15.56 7.92 2.69
C VAL A 267 14.92 8.98 1.81
N LEU A 268 13.78 8.67 1.20
CA LEU A 268 12.88 9.63 0.57
C LEU A 268 11.56 9.68 1.34
N ALA A 269 11.15 10.84 1.81
CA ALA A 269 9.83 11.04 2.39
C ALA A 269 8.95 11.89 1.45
N ILE A 270 7.71 11.47 1.22
CA ILE A 270 6.74 12.17 0.36
C ILE A 270 5.49 12.49 1.18
N TYR A 271 5.07 13.75 1.15
CA TYR A 271 3.87 14.25 1.82
C TYR A 271 2.90 14.86 0.81
N GLY A 272 1.61 14.52 0.96
CA GLY A 272 0.50 15.06 0.17
C GLY A 272 0.07 16.45 0.62
N ASP A 273 -1.16 16.81 0.21
CA ASP A 273 -1.76 18.12 0.49
C ASP A 273 -2.62 18.11 1.76
N TYR A 274 -3.14 19.26 2.13
CA TYR A 274 -4.10 19.52 3.22
C TYR A 274 -3.58 19.14 4.62
N ILE A 275 -2.27 19.03 4.81
CA ILE A 275 -1.68 18.64 6.11
C ILE A 275 -2.06 19.63 7.20
N GLU A 276 -1.95 20.93 6.91
CA GLU A 276 -2.22 21.99 7.90
C GLU A 276 -3.72 22.13 8.26
N GLN A 277 -4.60 21.47 7.51
CA GLN A 277 -6.05 21.47 7.73
C GLN A 277 -6.51 20.27 8.59
N ASP A 278 -5.62 19.32 8.85
CA ASP A 278 -5.89 18.15 9.71
C ASP A 278 -5.40 18.39 11.13
N SER A 279 -6.16 17.92 12.12
CA SER A 279 -5.85 18.14 13.54
C SER A 279 -4.60 17.41 14.05
N ARG A 280 -4.09 16.40 13.34
CA ARG A 280 -2.98 15.53 13.76
C ARG A 280 -1.77 15.59 12.82
N TRP A 281 -2.02 15.76 11.52
CA TRP A 281 -0.98 15.67 10.51
C TRP A 281 0.12 16.71 10.62
N PRO A 282 -0.11 17.98 11.07
CA PRO A 282 0.98 18.91 11.32
C PRO A 282 2.00 18.36 12.32
N THR A 283 1.52 17.75 13.42
CA THR A 283 2.40 17.13 14.44
C THR A 283 3.10 15.89 13.89
N ILE A 284 2.38 15.00 13.19
CA ILE A 284 2.94 13.78 12.57
C ILE A 284 4.06 14.16 11.60
N ARG A 285 3.82 15.11 10.70
CA ARG A 285 4.81 15.60 9.74
C ARG A 285 6.01 16.24 10.42
N SER A 286 5.77 17.10 11.44
CA SER A 286 6.84 17.74 12.22
C SER A 286 7.76 16.72 12.88
N ASN A 287 7.20 15.64 13.43
CA ASN A 287 8.00 14.55 14.01
C ASN A 287 8.84 13.83 12.94
N GLY A 288 8.26 13.60 11.73
CA GLY A 288 9.00 13.08 10.61
C GLY A 288 10.18 13.96 10.20
N ILE A 289 9.95 15.27 10.08
CA ILE A 289 11.02 16.25 9.76
C ILE A 289 12.16 16.20 10.79
N LYS A 290 11.85 16.19 12.07
CA LYS A 290 12.86 16.06 13.14
C LYS A 290 13.70 14.79 12.99
N TYR A 291 13.06 13.67 12.63
CA TYR A 291 13.77 12.41 12.38
C TYR A 291 14.73 12.53 11.18
N TYR A 292 14.29 13.13 10.08
CA TYR A 292 15.14 13.29 8.88
C TYR A 292 16.29 14.25 9.13
N GLU A 293 16.09 15.30 9.93
CA GLU A 293 17.16 16.19 10.38
C GLU A 293 18.18 15.45 11.24
N ALA A 294 17.74 14.65 12.21
CA ALA A 294 18.61 13.82 13.03
C ALA A 294 19.40 12.79 12.19
N LEU A 295 18.76 12.18 11.18
CA LEU A 295 19.43 11.28 10.26
C LEU A 295 20.55 11.99 9.48
N ARG A 296 20.28 13.17 8.91
CA ARG A 296 21.29 13.99 8.21
C ARG A 296 22.42 14.42 9.15
N ALA A 297 22.09 14.85 10.36
CA ALA A 297 23.09 15.23 11.39
C ALA A 297 24.01 14.06 11.77
N SER A 298 23.48 12.82 11.67
CA SER A 298 24.27 11.59 11.89
C SER A 298 25.14 11.19 10.68
N GLY A 299 25.11 11.95 9.58
CA GLY A 299 25.83 11.65 8.33
C GLY A 299 25.08 10.75 7.36
N GLY A 300 23.77 10.52 7.56
CA GLY A 300 22.90 9.83 6.63
C GLY A 300 22.28 10.76 5.58
N SER A 301 21.51 10.19 4.65
CA SER A 301 20.82 10.93 3.58
C SER A 301 19.31 10.81 3.74
N ALA A 302 18.61 11.95 3.67
CA ALA A 302 17.16 12.00 3.64
C ALA A 302 16.69 13.15 2.75
N ASP A 303 15.85 12.85 1.78
CA ASP A 303 15.15 13.81 0.94
C ASP A 303 13.69 13.90 1.37
N VAL A 304 13.11 15.08 1.27
CA VAL A 304 11.70 15.32 1.59
C VAL A 304 11.04 16.05 0.44
N ILE A 305 9.95 15.47 -0.07
CA ILE A 305 9.10 16.07 -1.08
C ILE A 305 7.74 16.39 -0.45
N ASP A 306 7.44 17.67 -0.32
CA ASP A 306 6.08 18.16 -0.10
C ASP A 306 5.45 18.42 -1.46
N LEU A 307 4.51 17.59 -1.90
CA LEU A 307 3.90 17.67 -3.22
C LEU A 307 3.34 19.08 -3.55
N PRO A 308 2.62 19.76 -2.63
CA PRO A 308 2.14 21.13 -2.88
C PRO A 308 3.27 22.13 -3.15
N LYS A 309 4.45 21.96 -2.52
CA LYS A 309 5.58 22.89 -2.70
C LYS A 309 6.24 22.76 -4.07
N ILE A 310 6.05 21.63 -4.74
CA ILE A 310 6.51 21.42 -6.13
C ILE A 310 5.39 21.61 -7.16
N GLY A 311 4.25 22.20 -6.74
CA GLY A 311 3.12 22.49 -7.62
C GLY A 311 2.11 21.35 -7.79
N MET A 312 2.33 20.19 -7.18
CA MET A 312 1.41 19.04 -7.21
C MET A 312 0.43 19.13 -6.03
N LYS A 313 -0.74 19.70 -6.27
CA LYS A 313 -1.77 19.94 -5.25
C LYS A 313 -2.90 18.92 -5.34
N GLY A 314 -3.66 18.80 -4.25
CA GLY A 314 -4.87 17.97 -4.18
C GLY A 314 -4.65 16.52 -3.77
N ASN A 315 -3.43 16.13 -3.42
CA ASN A 315 -3.13 14.76 -3.02
C ASN A 315 -3.60 14.47 -1.60
N SER A 316 -4.38 13.40 -1.47
CA SER A 316 -4.87 12.86 -0.21
C SER A 316 -3.78 12.09 0.55
N HIS A 317 -4.15 11.50 1.69
CA HIS A 317 -3.29 10.51 2.37
C HIS A 317 -3.04 9.26 1.53
N MET A 318 -3.93 8.96 0.57
CA MET A 318 -3.85 7.81 -0.32
C MET A 318 -3.22 8.17 -1.67
N ILE A 319 -2.05 8.80 -1.64
CA ILE A 319 -1.35 9.34 -2.83
C ILE A 319 -1.28 8.33 -3.99
N MET A 320 -1.07 7.05 -3.68
CA MET A 320 -0.98 5.97 -4.67
C MET A 320 -2.32 5.65 -5.35
N MET A 321 -3.42 6.23 -4.87
CA MET A 321 -4.76 6.07 -5.43
C MET A 321 -5.30 7.35 -6.08
N ASP A 322 -4.65 8.49 -5.83
CA ASP A 322 -5.03 9.78 -6.40
C ASP A 322 -4.89 9.78 -7.94
N ARG A 323 -5.59 10.66 -8.63
CA ARG A 323 -5.61 10.70 -10.12
C ARG A 323 -4.25 10.96 -10.76
N ASN A 324 -3.31 11.56 -10.02
CA ASN A 324 -1.94 11.80 -10.43
C ASN A 324 -0.94 10.78 -9.84
N SER A 325 -1.40 9.62 -9.38
CA SER A 325 -0.58 8.59 -8.71
C SER A 325 0.66 8.20 -9.50
N ASP A 326 0.55 8.09 -10.84
CA ASP A 326 1.69 7.75 -11.72
C ASP A 326 2.76 8.85 -11.76
N GLN A 327 2.36 10.13 -11.66
CA GLN A 327 3.30 11.25 -11.59
C GLN A 327 4.11 11.17 -10.28
N VAL A 328 3.47 10.82 -9.17
CA VAL A 328 4.18 10.64 -7.89
C VAL A 328 5.05 9.39 -7.91
N ALA A 329 4.59 8.29 -8.50
CA ALA A 329 5.44 7.11 -8.75
C ALA A 329 6.67 7.48 -9.61
N GLY A 330 6.51 8.41 -10.56
CA GLY A 330 7.59 8.98 -11.36
C GLY A 330 8.66 9.68 -10.52
N LEU A 331 8.27 10.45 -9.50
CA LEU A 331 9.23 11.09 -8.57
C LEU A 331 10.04 10.04 -7.79
N ILE A 332 9.40 8.96 -7.37
CA ILE A 332 10.10 7.83 -6.73
C ILE A 332 11.07 7.19 -7.70
N GLN A 333 10.62 6.90 -8.92
CA GLN A 333 11.45 6.32 -9.98
C GLN A 333 12.68 7.18 -10.26
N ASP A 334 12.51 8.49 -10.44
CA ASP A 334 13.59 9.43 -10.73
C ASP A 334 14.60 9.51 -9.57
N TRP A 335 14.12 9.44 -8.33
CA TRP A 335 14.99 9.40 -7.16
C TRP A 335 15.82 8.10 -7.12
N LEU A 336 15.20 6.95 -7.41
CA LEU A 336 15.92 5.67 -7.49
C LEU A 336 16.93 5.62 -8.64
N VAL A 337 16.63 6.28 -9.76
CA VAL A 337 17.60 6.46 -10.88
C VAL A 337 18.79 7.27 -10.42
N LYS A 338 18.58 8.40 -9.70
CA LYS A 338 19.67 9.22 -9.14
C LYS A 338 20.57 8.47 -8.17
N LEU A 339 20.03 7.48 -7.47
CA LEU A 339 20.81 6.58 -6.59
C LEU A 339 21.56 5.49 -7.36
N GLY A 340 21.42 5.40 -8.68
CA GLY A 340 22.06 4.34 -9.49
C GLY A 340 21.41 2.96 -9.32
N LEU A 341 20.17 2.90 -8.83
CA LEU A 341 19.44 1.64 -8.59
C LEU A 341 18.59 1.20 -9.79
N TYR A 342 18.69 1.89 -10.93
CA TYR A 342 17.95 1.60 -12.16
C TYR A 342 18.87 1.72 -13.38
N LYS A 343 18.75 0.76 -14.35
CA LYS A 343 19.54 0.68 -15.58
C LYS A 343 18.86 1.37 -16.76
#